data_a71547f89caeeee0a07b15eaa9945956
#
_entry.id   a71547f89caeeee0a07b15eaa9945956
#
_cell.length_a   1.000
_cell.length_b   1.000
_cell.length_c   1.000
_cell.angle_alpha   90.00
_cell.angle_beta   90.00
_cell.angle_gamma   90.00
#
_symmetry.space_group_name_H-M   'P 1'
#
loop_
_entity.id
_entity.type
_entity.pdbx_description
1 polymer ?
#
loop_
_entity_poly.entity_id
_entity_poly.type
_entity_poly.pdbx_seq_one_letter_code
_entity_poly.pdbx_strand_id
1 'polypeptide(L)'
;EHVGSKWLVRSMNPATTGQHRPPYAQETPLGMYVLQEKKSRMIYLVDGSKETGGFAPYANRFTNGAYIHGVPVNAPRKSLIEYSPSLGTTPRSHMCVRNATSHAQFVYDWAPVNETIVFVLE
;
A
#
# COMPACT_ATOMS: atom_id res chain seq x y z
N GLU A 1 12.40 2.18 12.99
CA GLU A 1 12.04 1.59 14.30
C GLU A 1 12.68 2.36 15.44
N HIS A 2 11.91 2.65 16.45
CA HIS A 2 12.40 3.32 17.66
C HIS A 2 12.96 2.26 18.63
N VAL A 3 14.26 2.32 18.91
CA VAL A 3 14.95 1.38 19.78
C VAL A 3 15.74 2.18 20.82
N GLY A 4 15.32 2.10 22.10
CA GLY A 4 15.89 2.92 23.15
C GLY A 4 15.66 4.42 22.86
N SER A 5 16.75 5.19 22.72
CA SER A 5 16.69 6.62 22.39
C SER A 5 16.96 6.91 20.92
N LYS A 6 17.02 5.88 20.06
CA LYS A 6 17.41 6.02 18.66
C LYS A 6 16.31 5.58 17.71
N TRP A 7 16.29 6.18 16.52
CA TRP A 7 15.48 5.76 15.40
C TRP A 7 16.37 5.05 14.39
N LEU A 8 16.01 3.82 14.02
CA LEU A 8 16.77 3.00 13.08
C LEU A 8 15.98 2.80 11.80
N VAL A 9 16.64 3.02 10.66
CA VAL A 9 16.06 2.68 9.35
C VAL A 9 16.20 1.18 9.14
N ARG A 10 15.07 0.47 9.01
CA ARG A 10 15.06 -0.98 8.78
C ARG A 10 15.00 -1.33 7.30
N SER A 11 14.32 -0.50 6.51
CA SER A 11 14.28 -0.68 5.05
C SER A 11 13.94 0.64 4.38
N MET A 12 14.27 0.75 3.10
CA MET A 12 13.92 1.90 2.27
C MET A 12 13.71 1.39 0.85
N ASN A 13 12.52 1.62 0.31
CA ASN A 13 12.12 1.06 -0.97
C ASN A 13 11.32 2.08 -1.78
N PRO A 14 11.42 2.03 -3.11
CA PRO A 14 10.59 2.87 -3.97
C PRO A 14 9.12 2.50 -3.84
N ALA A 15 8.25 3.50 -3.98
CA ALA A 15 6.80 3.34 -3.87
C ALA A 15 6.09 4.12 -4.97
N THR A 16 4.84 3.74 -5.23
CA THR A 16 3.94 4.48 -6.10
C THR A 16 2.70 4.85 -5.31
N THR A 17 2.39 6.14 -5.28
CA THR A 17 1.28 6.69 -4.50
C THR A 17 0.04 6.93 -5.36
N GLY A 18 -1.04 7.46 -4.75
CA GLY A 18 -2.30 7.71 -5.42
C GLY A 18 -2.24 8.87 -6.42
N GLN A 19 -2.95 8.69 -7.55
CA GLN A 19 -3.05 9.71 -8.59
C GLN A 19 -4.40 10.45 -8.51
N HIS A 20 -4.41 11.71 -8.93
CA HIS A 20 -5.65 12.48 -9.00
C HIS A 20 -6.41 12.12 -10.28
N ARG A 21 -7.44 11.28 -10.12
CA ARG A 21 -8.32 10.85 -11.24
C ARG A 21 -9.75 10.57 -10.72
N PRO A 22 -10.47 11.64 -10.31
CA PRO A 22 -11.84 11.46 -9.81
C PRO A 22 -12.75 10.86 -10.88
N PRO A 23 -13.81 10.12 -10.48
CA PRO A 23 -14.21 9.83 -9.08
C PRO A 23 -13.54 8.59 -8.48
N TYR A 24 -12.70 7.86 -9.23
CA TYR A 24 -12.22 6.55 -8.83
C TYR A 24 -10.86 6.56 -8.12
N ALA A 25 -10.04 7.58 -8.37
CA ALA A 25 -8.72 7.66 -7.79
C ALA A 25 -8.44 9.05 -7.22
N GLN A 26 -7.65 9.10 -6.16
CA GLN A 26 -7.21 10.36 -5.55
C GLN A 26 -5.82 10.19 -4.95
N GLU A 27 -5.19 11.30 -4.63
CA GLU A 27 -3.88 11.33 -4.01
C GLU A 27 -3.90 10.60 -2.66
N THR A 28 -2.77 9.98 -2.31
CA THR A 28 -2.59 9.43 -0.98
C THR A 28 -2.67 10.59 0.03
N PRO A 29 -3.56 10.50 1.04
CA PRO A 29 -3.77 11.63 1.94
C PRO A 29 -2.55 11.91 2.81
N LEU A 30 -2.15 13.18 2.86
CA LEU A 30 -1.05 13.62 3.71
C LEU A 30 -1.47 13.56 5.18
N GLY A 31 -0.51 13.33 6.07
CA GLY A 31 -0.77 13.35 7.49
C GLY A 31 -0.05 12.25 8.27
N MET A 32 -0.45 12.12 9.53
CA MET A 32 0.06 11.11 10.44
C MET A 32 -1.08 10.17 10.82
N TYR A 33 -0.84 8.88 10.65
CA TYR A 33 -1.85 7.85 10.88
C TYR A 33 -1.27 6.71 11.70
N VAL A 34 -2.16 5.96 12.35
CA VAL A 34 -1.80 4.72 13.04
C VAL A 34 -2.28 3.55 12.18
N LEU A 35 -1.43 2.56 11.98
CA LEU A 35 -1.77 1.37 11.21
C LEU A 35 -2.97 0.68 11.84
N GLN A 36 -4.03 0.43 11.05
CA GLN A 36 -5.35 0.04 11.56
C GLN A 36 -5.67 -1.44 11.35
N GLU A 37 -5.25 -2.01 10.24
CA GLU A 37 -5.72 -3.32 9.83
C GLU A 37 -4.76 -3.96 8.83
N LYS A 38 -4.73 -5.29 8.80
CA LYS A 38 -3.95 -6.05 7.83
C LYS A 38 -4.84 -7.06 7.12
N LYS A 39 -4.63 -7.18 5.80
CA LYS A 39 -5.27 -8.20 4.97
C LYS A 39 -4.20 -8.88 4.13
N SER A 40 -4.17 -10.21 4.14
CA SER A 40 -3.22 -10.94 3.28
C SER A 40 -3.48 -10.63 1.81
N ARG A 41 -4.74 -10.41 1.44
CA ARG A 41 -5.17 -10.01 0.10
C ARG A 41 -6.33 -9.04 0.22
N MET A 42 -6.16 -7.84 -0.31
CA MET A 42 -7.25 -6.88 -0.42
C MET A 42 -7.86 -7.00 -1.81
N ILE A 43 -9.13 -7.43 -1.89
CA ILE A 43 -9.83 -7.56 -3.16
C ILE A 43 -10.30 -6.17 -3.62
N TYR A 44 -10.08 -5.84 -4.87
CA TYR A 44 -10.60 -4.59 -5.45
C TYR A 44 -11.49 -4.89 -6.66
N LEU A 45 -12.37 -3.93 -6.94
CA LEU A 45 -13.32 -4.03 -8.03
C LEU A 45 -12.83 -3.22 -9.24
N VAL A 46 -13.34 -3.57 -10.41
CA VAL A 46 -13.17 -2.74 -11.61
C VAL A 46 -13.89 -1.41 -11.38
N ASP A 47 -13.27 -0.29 -11.73
CA ASP A 47 -13.85 1.05 -11.54
C ASP A 47 -15.24 1.15 -12.17
N GLY A 48 -16.21 1.59 -11.35
CA GLY A 48 -17.60 1.75 -11.79
C GLY A 48 -18.36 0.44 -11.97
N SER A 49 -17.86 -0.69 -11.47
CA SER A 49 -18.43 -2.02 -11.64
C SER A 49 -18.46 -2.78 -10.31
N LYS A 50 -19.19 -3.89 -10.28
CA LYS A 50 -19.18 -4.85 -9.17
C LYS A 50 -18.30 -6.06 -9.46
N GLU A 51 -17.63 -6.09 -10.62
CA GLU A 51 -16.75 -7.19 -10.99
C GLU A 51 -15.43 -7.09 -10.24
N THR A 52 -14.90 -8.25 -9.84
CA THR A 52 -13.58 -8.32 -9.20
C THR A 52 -12.49 -7.95 -10.19
N GLY A 53 -11.74 -6.88 -9.87
CA GLY A 53 -10.61 -6.45 -10.67
C GLY A 53 -9.33 -7.22 -10.37
N GLY A 54 -9.22 -7.77 -9.15
CA GLY A 54 -8.05 -8.50 -8.70
C GLY A 54 -7.83 -8.36 -7.21
N PHE A 55 -6.56 -8.48 -6.79
CA PHE A 55 -6.22 -8.31 -5.39
C PHE A 55 -4.87 -7.61 -5.23
N ALA A 56 -4.70 -6.96 -4.08
CA ALA A 56 -3.45 -6.37 -3.64
C ALA A 56 -2.90 -7.20 -2.48
N PRO A 57 -1.71 -7.81 -2.61
CA PRO A 57 -1.17 -8.66 -1.57
C PRO A 57 -0.56 -7.85 -0.41
N TYR A 58 -0.61 -8.42 0.78
CA TYR A 58 -0.01 -7.87 2.01
C TYR A 58 -0.43 -6.43 2.24
N ALA A 59 -1.74 -6.23 2.38
CA ALA A 59 -2.34 -4.91 2.50
C ALA A 59 -2.39 -4.45 3.96
N ASN A 60 -1.87 -3.25 4.20
CA ASN A 60 -1.75 -2.65 5.53
C ASN A 60 -2.50 -1.31 5.49
N ARG A 61 -3.69 -1.26 6.08
CA ARG A 61 -4.54 -0.07 6.05
C ARG A 61 -4.10 0.93 7.11
N PHE A 62 -3.88 2.18 6.70
CA PHE A 62 -3.53 3.24 7.64
C PHE A 62 -4.61 4.33 7.76
N THR A 63 -5.48 4.50 6.76
CA THR A 63 -6.65 5.38 6.89
C THR A 63 -7.66 5.10 5.78
N ASN A 64 -8.96 5.08 6.11
CA ASN A 64 -10.05 4.87 5.15
C ASN A 64 -9.73 3.77 4.12
N GLY A 65 -9.67 4.12 2.84
CA GLY A 65 -9.29 3.20 1.76
C GLY A 65 -7.81 3.20 1.39
N ALA A 66 -6.96 3.84 2.20
CA ALA A 66 -5.53 3.92 1.91
C ALA A 66 -4.75 2.80 2.61
N TYR A 67 -4.08 1.98 1.81
CA TYR A 67 -3.29 0.83 2.25
C TYR A 67 -1.87 0.95 1.71
N ILE A 68 -0.92 0.38 2.44
CA ILE A 68 0.41 0.03 1.93
C ILE A 68 0.31 -1.42 1.50
N HIS A 69 0.58 -1.73 0.23
CA HIS A 69 0.44 -3.09 -0.28
C HIS A 69 1.44 -3.39 -1.40
N GLY A 70 1.52 -4.66 -1.77
CA GLY A 70 2.37 -5.10 -2.86
C GLY A 70 1.82 -4.77 -4.25
N VAL A 71 2.47 -5.31 -5.28
CA VAL A 71 2.06 -5.10 -6.66
C VAL A 71 0.67 -5.72 -6.89
N PRO A 72 -0.32 -4.95 -7.37
CA PRO A 72 -1.65 -5.49 -7.63
C PRO A 72 -1.61 -6.62 -8.68
N VAL A 73 -2.40 -7.65 -8.42
CA VAL A 73 -2.55 -8.79 -9.33
C VAL A 73 -3.94 -8.71 -9.95
N ASN A 74 -3.98 -8.36 -11.23
CA ASN A 74 -5.25 -8.21 -11.95
C ASN A 74 -5.81 -9.55 -12.38
N ALA A 75 -7.14 -9.73 -12.18
CA ALA A 75 -7.83 -10.95 -12.61
C ALA A 75 -7.70 -11.13 -14.13
N PRO A 76 -7.62 -12.37 -14.64
CA PRO A 76 -7.75 -13.65 -13.94
C PRO A 76 -6.45 -14.19 -13.33
N ARG A 77 -5.37 -13.44 -13.37
CA ARG A 77 -4.10 -13.87 -12.77
C ARG A 77 -4.27 -14.08 -11.26
N LYS A 78 -3.60 -15.10 -10.73
CA LYS A 78 -3.64 -15.44 -9.29
C LYS A 78 -2.26 -15.45 -8.65
N SER A 79 -1.19 -15.51 -9.44
CA SER A 79 0.19 -15.59 -8.92
C SER A 79 0.72 -14.20 -8.56
N LEU A 80 1.51 -14.12 -7.49
CA LEU A 80 2.11 -12.88 -7.04
C LEU A 80 3.11 -12.33 -8.06
N ILE A 81 3.18 -11.00 -8.12
CA ILE A 81 4.12 -10.25 -8.93
C ILE A 81 5.02 -9.49 -7.95
N GLU A 82 6.34 -9.65 -8.09
CA GLU A 82 7.29 -9.01 -7.18
C GLU A 82 7.46 -7.52 -7.47
N TYR A 83 7.54 -7.14 -8.75
CA TYR A 83 7.97 -5.81 -9.13
C TYR A 83 7.10 -5.21 -10.23
N SER A 84 6.94 -3.90 -10.20
CA SER A 84 6.28 -3.12 -11.26
C SER A 84 7.21 -1.97 -11.68
N PRO A 85 7.37 -1.71 -12.99
CA PRO A 85 8.20 -0.60 -13.46
C PRO A 85 7.74 0.78 -12.99
N SER A 86 6.49 0.92 -12.53
CA SER A 86 5.96 2.18 -12.04
C SER A 86 6.44 2.54 -10.63
N LEU A 87 7.03 1.60 -9.89
CA LEU A 87 7.51 1.88 -8.53
C LEU A 87 8.60 2.95 -8.54
N GLY A 88 8.44 3.96 -7.67
CA GLY A 88 9.36 5.07 -7.58
C GLY A 88 9.20 6.12 -8.67
N THR A 89 8.15 6.03 -9.47
CA THR A 89 7.84 6.98 -10.54
C THR A 89 6.66 7.87 -10.17
N THR A 90 5.89 8.33 -11.16
CA THR A 90 4.72 9.19 -10.93
C THR A 90 3.59 8.44 -10.21
N PRO A 91 2.71 9.14 -9.48
CA PRO A 91 1.55 8.51 -8.83
C PRO A 91 0.64 7.80 -9.83
N ARG A 92 0.25 6.57 -9.50
CA ARG A 92 -0.57 5.73 -10.39
C ARG A 92 -1.63 4.90 -9.69
N SER A 93 -1.66 4.87 -8.35
CA SER A 93 -2.66 4.08 -7.64
C SER A 93 -3.94 4.87 -7.39
N HIS A 94 -4.97 4.20 -6.83
CA HIS A 94 -6.24 4.85 -6.51
C HIS A 94 -6.17 5.73 -5.26
N MET A 95 -5.35 5.38 -4.30
CA MET A 95 -5.09 6.12 -3.05
C MET A 95 -3.95 5.44 -2.30
N CYS A 96 -3.74 4.16 -2.56
CA CYS A 96 -2.82 3.32 -1.83
C CYS A 96 -1.37 3.60 -2.19
N VAL A 97 -0.48 3.12 -1.34
CA VAL A 97 0.96 3.15 -1.55
C VAL A 97 1.39 1.77 -2.00
N ARG A 98 1.82 1.64 -3.25
CA ARG A 98 2.30 0.39 -3.83
C ARG A 98 3.78 0.22 -3.57
N ASN A 99 4.17 -0.99 -3.14
CA ASN A 99 5.56 -1.38 -2.96
C ASN A 99 5.86 -2.64 -3.75
N ALA A 100 7.15 -2.98 -3.89
CA ALA A 100 7.53 -4.33 -4.27
C ALA A 100 6.85 -5.31 -3.31
N THR A 101 6.38 -6.44 -3.80
CA THR A 101 5.57 -7.37 -3.01
C THR A 101 6.32 -7.90 -1.78
N SER A 102 7.61 -8.19 -1.90
CA SER A 102 8.43 -8.63 -0.76
C SER A 102 8.55 -7.54 0.31
N HIS A 103 8.59 -6.26 -0.08
CA HIS A 103 8.63 -5.17 0.89
C HIS A 103 7.28 -5.00 1.60
N ALA A 104 6.19 -5.10 0.87
CA ALA A 104 4.85 -5.09 1.47
C ALA A 104 4.68 -6.24 2.46
N GLN A 105 5.23 -7.42 2.14
CA GLN A 105 5.25 -8.55 3.05
C GLN A 105 6.07 -8.25 4.30
N PHE A 106 7.21 -7.61 4.15
CA PHE A 106 8.03 -7.18 5.29
C PHE A 106 7.22 -6.27 6.23
N VAL A 107 6.55 -5.26 5.69
CA VAL A 107 5.70 -4.36 6.49
C VAL A 107 4.58 -5.14 7.16
N TYR A 108 3.94 -6.04 6.42
CA TYR A 108 2.85 -6.87 6.91
C TYR A 108 3.26 -7.73 8.10
N ASP A 109 4.45 -8.31 8.03
CA ASP A 109 4.95 -9.21 9.09
C ASP A 109 5.55 -8.45 10.28
N TRP A 110 6.13 -7.27 10.03
CA TRP A 110 6.92 -6.54 11.02
C TRP A 110 6.15 -5.46 11.77
N ALA A 111 5.27 -4.71 11.09
CA ALA A 111 4.64 -3.51 11.65
C ALA A 111 3.34 -3.87 12.41
N PRO A 112 3.30 -3.72 13.74
CA PRO A 112 2.08 -4.06 14.51
C PRO A 112 0.96 -3.05 14.31
N VAL A 113 -0.28 -3.57 14.24
CA VAL A 113 -1.50 -2.77 14.19
C VAL A 113 -1.66 -2.00 15.50
N ASN A 114 -2.19 -0.78 15.43
CA ASN A 114 -2.43 0.14 16.55
C ASN A 114 -1.16 0.66 17.23
N GLU A 115 0.03 0.33 16.74
CA GLU A 115 1.30 0.80 17.30
C GLU A 115 2.20 1.46 16.24
N THR A 116 2.08 1.05 14.99
CA THR A 116 2.90 1.59 13.90
C THR A 116 2.33 2.91 13.41
N ILE A 117 3.18 3.92 13.34
CA ILE A 117 2.79 5.24 12.82
C ILE A 117 3.23 5.35 11.36
N VAL A 118 2.32 5.86 10.54
CA VAL A 118 2.56 6.11 9.12
C VAL A 118 2.51 7.61 8.89
N PHE A 119 3.60 8.18 8.38
CA PHE A 119 3.65 9.59 7.96
C PHE A 119 3.60 9.65 6.45
N VAL A 120 2.63 10.39 5.91
CA VAL A 120 2.55 10.67 4.47
C VAL A 120 2.92 12.14 4.28
N LEU A 121 4.04 12.38 3.64
CA LEU A 121 4.63 13.72 3.45
C LEU A 121 4.72 14.06 1.96
N GLU A 122 4.78 15.34 1.65
CA GLU A 122 5.07 15.80 0.29
C GLU A 122 6.53 15.55 -0.08
#